data_f05084975c18e6eac4a1b6fcf273f6c3
#
_entry.id   f05084975c18e6eac4a1b6fcf273f6c3
#
_cell.length_a   1.000
_cell.length_b   1.000
_cell.length_c   1.000
_cell.angle_alpha   90.00
_cell.angle_beta   90.00
_cell.angle_gamma   90.00
#
_symmetry.space_group_name_H-M   'P 1'
#
loop_
_entity.id
_entity.type
_entity.pdbx_description
1 polymer ?
#
loop_
_entity_poly.entity_id
_entity_poly.type
_entity_poly.pdbx_seq_one_letter_code
_entity_poly.pdbx_strand_id
1 'polypeptide(L)'
;LLNKYWKKLLTLGIPLVCGLLIFQLAWGGVYRYHVDMDTYDSAITIEHFLMMGSHGNGTYNVKDMRFTRSFPTHEEKVENNKKVYLEHLRENGVLGNLKLAIKKEAIVWGIGTHGYTQYTKNVVEKTTCYDWLVGKRSGLFRTYMQAYNIVLYVLILSGVCCTFRKKKTDKYSWILAIYWCGALVFYIFWEAHPRQSV
;
A
#
# COMPACT_ATOMS: atom_id res chain seq x y z
N LEU A 1 -6.29 -32.57 -4.09
CA LEU A 1 -6.42 -31.30 -4.85
C LEU A 1 -5.66 -30.15 -4.20
N LEU A 2 -5.78 -29.89 -2.91
CA LEU A 2 -5.04 -28.84 -2.18
C LEU A 2 -3.51 -28.93 -2.36
N ASN A 3 -2.94 -30.15 -2.27
CA ASN A 3 -1.49 -30.36 -2.36
C ASN A 3 -0.87 -29.95 -3.70
N LYS A 4 -1.63 -29.98 -4.80
CA LYS A 4 -1.18 -29.58 -6.14
C LYS A 4 -1.13 -28.05 -6.31
N TYR A 5 -2.02 -27.32 -5.63
CA TYR A 5 -2.04 -25.85 -5.66
C TYR A 5 -0.92 -25.26 -4.79
N TRP A 6 -0.67 -25.84 -3.61
CA TRP A 6 0.43 -25.41 -2.75
C TRP A 6 1.79 -25.59 -3.43
N LYS A 7 2.01 -26.71 -4.13
CA LYS A 7 3.25 -26.91 -4.91
C LYS A 7 3.44 -25.84 -5.98
N LYS A 8 2.37 -25.47 -6.72
CA LYS A 8 2.45 -24.40 -7.73
C LYS A 8 2.70 -23.03 -7.10
N LEU A 9 2.07 -22.73 -5.98
CA LEU A 9 2.26 -21.47 -5.25
C LEU A 9 3.71 -21.35 -4.74
N LEU A 10 4.27 -22.43 -4.21
CA LEU A 10 5.68 -22.48 -3.80
C LEU A 10 6.64 -22.36 -4.98
N THR A 11 6.35 -23.02 -6.10
CA THR A 11 7.20 -22.98 -7.30
C THR A 11 7.26 -21.57 -7.92
N LEU A 12 6.20 -20.78 -7.81
CA LEU A 12 6.17 -19.38 -8.28
C LEU A 12 6.58 -18.39 -7.21
N GLY A 13 6.22 -18.63 -5.97
CA GLY A 13 6.49 -17.70 -4.86
C GLY A 13 7.96 -17.69 -4.43
N ILE A 14 8.61 -18.88 -4.38
CA ILE A 14 10.01 -18.98 -3.98
C ILE A 14 10.94 -18.18 -4.92
N PRO A 15 10.89 -18.33 -6.26
CA PRO A 15 11.72 -17.53 -7.15
C PRO A 15 11.46 -16.02 -7.04
N LEU A 16 10.20 -15.62 -6.82
CA LEU A 16 9.84 -14.21 -6.63
C LEU A 16 10.48 -13.65 -5.36
N VAL A 17 10.35 -14.35 -4.24
CA VAL A 17 10.95 -13.95 -2.96
C VAL A 17 12.47 -13.94 -3.06
N CYS A 18 13.08 -14.97 -3.65
CA CYS A 18 14.52 -15.02 -3.87
C CYS A 18 15.00 -13.87 -4.78
N GLY A 19 14.27 -13.58 -5.86
CA GLY A 19 14.57 -12.45 -6.74
C GLY A 19 14.50 -11.10 -6.03
N LEU A 20 13.50 -10.89 -5.20
CA LEU A 20 13.38 -9.67 -4.38
C LEU A 20 14.52 -9.55 -3.35
N LEU A 21 14.89 -10.65 -2.71
CA LEU A 21 16.00 -10.67 -1.74
C LEU A 21 17.34 -10.39 -2.44
N ILE A 22 17.61 -11.02 -3.58
CA ILE A 22 18.82 -10.76 -4.38
C ILE A 22 18.84 -9.30 -4.84
N PHE A 23 17.72 -8.78 -5.33
CA PHE A 23 17.62 -7.38 -5.72
C PHE A 23 17.89 -6.44 -4.53
N GLN A 24 17.33 -6.70 -3.36
CA GLN A 24 17.57 -5.89 -2.17
C GLN A 24 19.03 -5.94 -1.71
N LEU A 25 19.67 -7.12 -1.76
CA LEU A 25 21.10 -7.26 -1.41
C LEU A 25 21.99 -6.53 -2.41
N ALA A 26 21.74 -6.69 -3.70
CA ALA A 26 22.49 -6.01 -4.76
C ALA A 26 22.29 -4.48 -4.69
N TRP A 27 21.04 -4.03 -4.52
CA TRP A 27 20.71 -2.60 -4.39
C TRP A 27 21.32 -2.01 -3.11
N GLY A 28 21.27 -2.72 -1.99
CA GLY A 28 21.91 -2.29 -0.74
C GLY A 28 23.42 -2.16 -0.87
N GLY A 29 24.08 -3.04 -1.63
CA GLY A 29 25.49 -2.93 -1.97
C GLY A 29 25.80 -1.69 -2.82
N VAL A 30 25.04 -1.47 -3.89
CA VAL A 30 25.17 -0.29 -4.75
C VAL A 30 24.89 1.00 -3.97
N TYR A 31 23.87 0.99 -3.12
CA TYR A 31 23.47 2.14 -2.31
C TYR A 31 24.59 2.56 -1.36
N ARG A 32 25.21 1.59 -0.65
CA ARG A 32 26.34 1.87 0.27
C ARG A 32 27.58 2.44 -0.41
N TYR A 33 27.80 2.11 -1.69
CA TYR A 33 28.97 2.59 -2.44
C TYR A 33 28.79 3.95 -3.12
N HIS A 34 27.53 4.33 -3.43
CA HIS A 34 27.24 5.51 -4.27
C HIS A 34 26.44 6.59 -3.57
N VAL A 35 25.91 6.34 -2.38
CA VAL A 35 25.11 7.33 -1.65
C VAL A 35 25.97 7.95 -0.55
N ASP A 36 26.05 9.26 -0.56
CA ASP A 36 26.66 10.05 0.49
C ASP A 36 25.96 9.80 1.85
N MET A 37 26.74 9.74 2.93
CA MET A 37 26.22 9.42 4.27
C MET A 37 25.16 10.41 4.72
N ASP A 38 25.30 11.71 4.42
CA ASP A 38 24.30 12.72 4.78
C ASP A 38 22.96 12.45 4.06
N THR A 39 23.02 12.02 2.80
CA THR A 39 21.83 11.61 2.02
C THR A 39 21.22 10.35 2.60
N TYR A 40 22.04 9.37 2.99
CA TYR A 40 21.59 8.13 3.63
C TYR A 40 20.89 8.41 4.97
N ASP A 41 21.51 9.22 5.82
CA ASP A 41 20.96 9.60 7.11
C ASP A 41 19.70 10.47 7.00
N SER A 42 19.57 11.26 5.95
CA SER A 42 18.35 12.07 5.70
C SER A 42 17.16 11.23 5.22
N ALA A 43 17.39 10.04 4.68
CA ALA A 43 16.36 9.19 4.11
C ALA A 43 15.32 8.74 5.14
N ILE A 44 14.08 8.57 4.67
CA ILE A 44 13.01 7.98 5.47
C ILE A 44 13.08 6.46 5.36
N THR A 45 13.03 5.78 6.49
CA THR A 45 13.21 4.32 6.58
C THR A 45 11.91 3.58 6.27
N ILE A 46 12.01 2.29 5.92
CA ILE A 46 10.85 1.41 5.72
C ILE A 46 10.04 1.29 7.02
N GLU A 47 10.71 1.24 8.15
CA GLU A 47 10.09 1.12 9.48
C GLU A 47 9.21 2.32 9.81
N HIS A 48 9.50 3.49 9.26
CA HIS A 48 8.64 4.66 9.38
C HIS A 48 7.25 4.41 8.78
N PHE A 49 7.18 3.84 7.58
CA PHE A 49 5.90 3.55 6.92
C PHE A 49 5.13 2.44 7.63
N LEU A 50 5.82 1.45 8.19
CA LEU A 50 5.22 0.41 9.02
C LEU A 50 4.67 1.00 10.33
N MET A 51 5.43 1.83 11.01
CA MET A 51 5.02 2.53 12.24
C MET A 51 3.78 3.40 11.96
N MET A 52 3.82 4.24 10.95
CA MET A 52 2.72 5.13 10.57
C MET A 52 1.48 4.34 10.16
N GLY A 53 1.65 3.20 9.46
CA GLY A 53 0.59 2.28 9.08
C GLY A 53 -0.02 1.47 10.22
N SER A 54 0.56 1.48 11.43
CA SER A 54 0.17 0.62 12.56
C SER A 54 -0.77 1.26 13.58
N HIS A 55 -1.11 2.55 13.44
CA HIS A 55 -1.99 3.24 14.40
C HIS A 55 -2.95 4.25 13.72
N GLY A 56 -3.90 4.78 14.50
CA GLY A 56 -4.86 5.78 14.05
C GLY A 56 -5.74 5.29 12.90
N ASN A 57 -5.54 5.86 11.71
CA ASN A 57 -6.17 5.43 10.46
C ASN A 57 -5.22 4.65 9.55
N GLY A 58 -3.97 4.48 9.96
CA GLY A 58 -2.91 3.92 9.13
C GLY A 58 -2.51 4.81 7.94
N THR A 59 -2.81 6.12 8.01
CA THR A 59 -2.53 7.10 6.94
C THR A 59 -1.43 8.05 7.36
N TYR A 60 -0.92 8.84 6.40
CA TYR A 60 0.09 9.86 6.65
C TYR A 60 -0.21 10.73 7.87
N ASN A 61 0.78 10.88 8.73
CA ASN A 61 0.71 11.68 9.95
C ASN A 61 1.97 12.54 10.11
N VAL A 62 1.77 13.85 10.22
CA VAL A 62 2.87 14.82 10.37
C VAL A 62 3.67 14.60 11.68
N LYS A 63 3.00 14.12 12.75
CA LYS A 63 3.68 13.85 14.03
C LYS A 63 4.68 12.71 13.88
N ASP A 64 4.30 11.63 13.19
CA ASP A 64 5.16 10.48 12.94
C ASP A 64 6.35 10.87 12.04
N MET A 65 6.10 11.70 11.05
CA MET A 65 7.17 12.25 10.20
C MET A 65 8.17 13.07 11.02
N ARG A 66 7.68 13.93 11.92
CA ARG A 66 8.55 14.73 12.82
C ARG A 66 9.31 13.83 13.78
N PHE A 67 8.66 12.81 14.33
CA PHE A 67 9.30 11.82 15.21
C PHE A 67 10.46 11.14 14.49
N THR A 68 10.24 10.58 13.30
CA THR A 68 11.31 9.94 12.54
C THR A 68 12.45 10.89 12.20
N ARG A 69 12.13 12.13 11.81
CA ARG A 69 13.14 13.14 11.47
C ARG A 69 13.90 13.73 12.68
N SER A 70 13.46 13.45 13.90
CA SER A 70 14.18 13.90 15.11
C SER A 70 15.44 13.10 15.38
N PHE A 71 15.60 11.93 14.74
CA PHE A 71 16.80 11.09 14.88
C PHE A 71 17.81 11.43 13.79
N PRO A 72 19.09 11.67 14.17
CA PRO A 72 20.12 12.13 13.24
C PRO A 72 20.57 11.03 12.27
N THR A 73 20.68 9.78 12.70
CA THR A 73 21.20 8.68 11.89
C THR A 73 20.11 7.75 11.36
N HIS A 74 20.39 7.07 10.24
CA HIS A 74 19.48 6.10 9.66
C HIS A 74 19.20 4.93 10.61
N GLU A 75 20.22 4.45 11.30
CA GLU A 75 20.13 3.36 12.26
C GLU A 75 19.21 3.69 13.44
N GLU A 76 19.33 4.90 14.00
CA GLU A 76 18.46 5.36 15.07
C GLU A 76 17.00 5.47 14.60
N LYS A 77 16.76 5.93 13.36
CA LYS A 77 15.41 5.96 12.77
C LYS A 77 14.82 4.56 12.66
N VAL A 78 15.60 3.59 12.16
CA VAL A 78 15.19 2.18 12.03
C VAL A 78 14.82 1.61 13.40
N GLU A 79 15.70 1.75 14.39
CA GLU A 79 15.49 1.19 15.72
C GLU A 79 14.27 1.77 16.43
N ASN A 80 14.17 3.09 16.47
CA ASN A 80 13.07 3.77 17.17
C ASN A 80 11.72 3.59 16.47
N ASN A 81 11.67 3.66 15.13
CA ASN A 81 10.43 3.39 14.38
C ASN A 81 9.98 1.94 14.58
N LYS A 82 10.90 0.97 14.54
CA LYS A 82 10.60 -0.45 14.79
C LYS A 82 10.06 -0.68 16.20
N LYS A 83 10.65 -0.02 17.21
CA LYS A 83 10.20 -0.11 18.61
C LYS A 83 8.75 0.37 18.73
N VAL A 84 8.45 1.57 18.23
CA VAL A 84 7.10 2.15 18.27
C VAL A 84 6.10 1.31 17.45
N TYR A 85 6.50 0.79 16.29
CA TYR A 85 5.68 -0.13 15.52
C TYR A 85 5.25 -1.37 16.32
N LEU A 86 6.19 -1.99 17.03
CA LEU A 86 5.91 -3.17 17.85
C LEU A 86 5.03 -2.84 19.08
N GLU A 87 5.21 -1.66 19.66
CA GLU A 87 4.33 -1.14 20.73
C GLU A 87 2.90 -0.98 20.23
N HIS A 88 2.68 -0.32 19.10
CA HIS A 88 1.36 -0.19 18.47
C HIS A 88 0.69 -1.54 18.20
N LEU A 89 1.44 -2.52 17.67
CA LEU A 89 0.89 -3.86 17.41
C LEU A 89 0.43 -4.55 18.69
N ARG A 90 1.17 -4.37 19.81
CA ARG A 90 0.81 -4.95 21.12
C ARG A 90 -0.40 -4.25 21.72
N GLU A 91 -0.43 -2.91 21.70
CA GLU A 91 -1.53 -2.11 22.24
C GLU A 91 -2.85 -2.38 21.51
N ASN A 92 -2.82 -2.46 20.20
CA ASN A 92 -4.00 -2.79 19.40
C ASN A 92 -4.50 -4.21 19.65
N GLY A 93 -3.62 -5.14 19.95
CA GLY A 93 -3.93 -6.57 20.01
C GLY A 93 -4.40 -7.13 18.65
N VAL A 94 -4.82 -8.38 18.64
CA VAL A 94 -5.21 -9.07 17.38
C VAL A 94 -6.43 -8.41 16.74
N LEU A 95 -7.47 -8.14 17.53
CA LEU A 95 -8.72 -7.56 17.00
C LEU A 95 -8.56 -6.11 16.55
N GLY A 96 -7.79 -5.31 17.27
CA GLY A 96 -7.49 -3.93 16.89
C GLY A 96 -6.68 -3.85 15.59
N ASN A 97 -5.67 -4.69 15.44
CA ASN A 97 -4.88 -4.78 14.21
C ASN A 97 -5.72 -5.24 13.01
N LEU A 98 -6.62 -6.21 13.20
CA LEU A 98 -7.55 -6.64 12.15
C LEU A 98 -8.51 -5.51 11.74
N LYS A 99 -9.07 -4.80 12.72
CA LYS A 99 -9.95 -3.64 12.47
C LYS A 99 -9.21 -2.53 11.72
N LEU A 100 -7.97 -2.26 12.10
CA LEU A 100 -7.13 -1.28 11.41
C LEU A 100 -6.81 -1.72 9.98
N ALA A 101 -6.49 -3.00 9.75
CA ALA A 101 -6.26 -3.55 8.43
C ALA A 101 -7.49 -3.35 7.51
N ILE A 102 -8.69 -3.72 7.95
CA ILE A 102 -9.94 -3.53 7.19
C ILE A 102 -10.16 -2.04 6.88
N LYS A 103 -9.89 -1.15 7.84
CA LYS A 103 -10.03 0.29 7.65
C LYS A 103 -9.04 0.83 6.61
N LYS A 104 -7.81 0.35 6.61
CA LYS A 104 -6.78 0.71 5.63
C LYS A 104 -7.16 0.26 4.21
N GLU A 105 -7.62 -0.97 4.06
CA GLU A 105 -8.13 -1.49 2.79
C GLU A 105 -9.29 -0.64 2.27
N ALA A 106 -10.22 -0.24 3.13
CA ALA A 106 -11.31 0.65 2.77
C ALA A 106 -10.83 2.04 2.32
N ILE A 107 -9.75 2.57 2.91
CA ILE A 107 -9.16 3.86 2.51
C ILE A 107 -8.44 3.73 1.17
N VAL A 108 -7.66 2.68 0.96
CA VAL A 108 -6.87 2.48 -0.27
C VAL A 108 -7.80 2.20 -1.46
N TRP A 109 -8.71 1.24 -1.30
CA TRP A 109 -9.51 0.72 -2.42
C TRP A 109 -10.92 1.31 -2.48
N GLY A 110 -11.44 1.85 -1.36
CA GLY A 110 -12.82 2.30 -1.27
C GLY A 110 -13.09 3.69 -1.84
N ILE A 111 -12.06 4.48 -2.17
CA ILE A 111 -12.22 5.85 -2.65
C ILE A 111 -12.03 5.89 -4.18
N GLY A 112 -13.13 5.91 -4.93
CA GLY A 112 -13.10 5.90 -6.40
C GLY A 112 -12.39 7.09 -7.06
N THR A 113 -12.17 8.17 -6.33
CA THR A 113 -11.43 9.35 -6.80
C THR A 113 -9.93 9.28 -6.53
N HIS A 114 -9.44 8.26 -5.86
CA HIS A 114 -8.03 8.08 -5.49
C HIS A 114 -7.37 9.33 -4.90
N GLY A 115 -8.15 10.18 -4.20
CA GLY A 115 -7.67 11.37 -3.51
C GLY A 115 -7.27 12.55 -4.42
N TYR A 116 -7.57 12.52 -5.73
CA TYR A 116 -7.17 13.59 -6.67
C TYR A 116 -7.59 14.99 -6.22
N THR A 117 -8.71 15.11 -5.52
CA THR A 117 -9.23 16.39 -5.03
C THR A 117 -8.28 17.10 -4.07
N GLN A 118 -7.40 16.37 -3.39
CA GLN A 118 -6.41 16.96 -2.48
C GLN A 118 -5.31 17.72 -3.25
N TYR A 119 -4.97 17.23 -4.46
CA TYR A 119 -3.89 17.78 -5.29
C TYR A 119 -4.37 18.89 -6.23
N THR A 120 -5.66 18.92 -6.50
CA THR A 120 -6.26 19.91 -7.42
C THR A 120 -6.89 21.11 -6.70
N LYS A 121 -6.87 21.16 -5.37
CA LYS A 121 -7.43 22.29 -4.60
C LYS A 121 -6.80 23.65 -4.90
N ASN A 122 -5.52 23.66 -5.20
CA ASN A 122 -4.70 24.89 -5.36
C ASN A 122 -4.49 25.26 -6.83
N VAL A 123 -5.34 24.79 -7.73
CA VAL A 123 -5.27 25.22 -9.14
C VAL A 123 -5.63 26.68 -9.25
N VAL A 124 -4.76 27.46 -9.89
CA VAL A 124 -4.86 28.93 -10.00
C VAL A 124 -6.04 29.33 -10.88
N GLU A 125 -6.24 28.64 -12.01
CA GLU A 125 -7.36 28.91 -12.92
C GLU A 125 -8.47 27.86 -12.75
N LYS A 126 -9.64 28.33 -12.30
CA LYS A 126 -10.83 27.48 -12.11
C LYS A 126 -11.73 27.59 -13.33
N THR A 127 -11.58 26.68 -14.25
CA THR A 127 -12.42 26.55 -15.45
C THR A 127 -13.79 25.93 -15.10
N THR A 128 -14.76 26.00 -16.04
CA THR A 128 -16.05 25.29 -15.91
C THR A 128 -15.85 23.78 -15.70
N CYS A 129 -14.85 23.20 -16.37
CA CYS A 129 -14.47 21.79 -16.20
C CYS A 129 -14.00 21.50 -14.76
N TYR A 130 -13.22 22.40 -14.16
CA TYR A 130 -12.80 22.28 -12.77
C TYR A 130 -14.00 22.21 -11.82
N ASP A 131 -15.03 23.03 -12.02
CA ASP A 131 -16.22 23.04 -11.17
C ASP A 131 -16.99 21.70 -11.21
N TRP A 132 -17.04 21.04 -12.35
CA TRP A 132 -17.65 19.72 -12.49
C TRP A 132 -16.80 18.59 -11.91
N LEU A 133 -15.49 18.66 -12.01
CA LEU A 133 -14.59 17.61 -11.53
C LEU A 133 -14.27 17.75 -10.05
N VAL A 134 -13.97 18.97 -9.57
CA VAL A 134 -13.41 19.22 -8.22
C VAL A 134 -14.24 20.21 -7.41
N GLY A 135 -14.85 21.19 -8.08
CA GLY A 135 -15.57 22.30 -7.46
C GLY A 135 -16.98 21.96 -6.98
N LYS A 136 -17.82 22.95 -6.93
CA LYS A 136 -19.18 22.86 -6.34
C LYS A 136 -20.08 21.80 -6.99
N ARG A 137 -19.91 21.52 -8.28
CA ARG A 137 -20.71 20.55 -9.06
C ARG A 137 -20.11 19.15 -9.11
N SER A 138 -19.01 18.88 -8.38
CA SER A 138 -18.29 17.61 -8.44
C SER A 138 -19.03 16.40 -7.84
N GLY A 139 -20.22 16.59 -7.24
CA GLY A 139 -20.97 15.50 -6.62
C GLY A 139 -21.29 14.37 -7.61
N LEU A 140 -21.83 14.69 -8.78
CA LEU A 140 -22.16 13.69 -9.82
C LEU A 140 -20.93 12.94 -10.30
N PHE A 141 -19.84 13.65 -10.57
CA PHE A 141 -18.58 13.02 -11.00
C PHE A 141 -18.02 12.08 -9.94
N ARG A 142 -18.02 12.50 -8.67
CA ARG A 142 -17.56 11.65 -7.56
C ARG A 142 -18.42 10.40 -7.40
N THR A 143 -19.75 10.54 -7.51
CA THR A 143 -20.68 9.40 -7.47
C THR A 143 -20.41 8.43 -8.63
N TYR A 144 -20.23 8.96 -9.84
CA TYR A 144 -19.87 8.16 -11.01
C TYR A 144 -18.57 7.39 -10.79
N MET A 145 -17.51 8.08 -10.36
CA MET A 145 -16.21 7.46 -10.09
C MET A 145 -16.30 6.38 -9.00
N GLN A 146 -17.09 6.63 -7.97
CA GLN A 146 -17.32 5.64 -6.91
C GLN A 146 -18.07 4.41 -7.42
N ALA A 147 -19.11 4.59 -8.21
CA ALA A 147 -19.86 3.48 -8.81
C ALA A 147 -18.97 2.66 -9.77
N TYR A 148 -18.20 3.35 -10.61
CA TYR A 148 -17.23 2.71 -11.51
C TYR A 148 -16.20 1.86 -10.74
N ASN A 149 -15.64 2.42 -9.68
CA ASN A 149 -14.67 1.75 -8.82
C ASN A 149 -15.25 0.47 -8.19
N ILE A 150 -16.47 0.54 -7.67
CA ILE A 150 -17.16 -0.64 -7.09
C ILE A 150 -17.36 -1.74 -8.16
N VAL A 151 -17.85 -1.37 -9.34
CA VAL A 151 -18.03 -2.32 -10.45
C VAL A 151 -16.70 -2.96 -10.84
N LEU A 152 -15.64 -2.17 -10.97
CA LEU A 152 -14.31 -2.67 -11.30
C LEU A 152 -13.83 -3.70 -10.27
N TYR A 153 -13.94 -3.43 -8.98
CA TYR A 153 -13.50 -4.36 -7.94
C TYR A 153 -14.36 -5.62 -7.86
N VAL A 154 -15.67 -5.51 -8.10
CA VAL A 154 -16.54 -6.69 -8.20
C VAL A 154 -16.09 -7.59 -9.36
N LEU A 155 -15.74 -7.01 -10.51
CA LEU A 155 -15.23 -7.78 -11.65
C LEU A 155 -13.87 -8.42 -11.34
N ILE A 156 -12.93 -7.68 -10.73
CA ILE A 156 -11.63 -8.21 -10.34
C ILE A 156 -11.78 -9.36 -9.34
N LEU A 157 -12.54 -9.16 -8.25
CA LEU A 157 -12.76 -10.19 -7.24
C LEU A 157 -13.45 -11.43 -7.83
N SER A 158 -14.42 -11.23 -8.72
CA SER A 158 -15.06 -12.32 -9.45
C SER A 158 -14.05 -13.08 -10.32
N GLY A 159 -13.18 -12.38 -11.03
CA GLY A 159 -12.10 -12.96 -11.82
C GLY A 159 -11.12 -13.77 -10.97
N VAL A 160 -10.69 -13.23 -9.84
CA VAL A 160 -9.82 -13.91 -8.86
C VAL A 160 -10.51 -15.18 -8.34
N CYS A 161 -11.76 -15.08 -7.89
CA CYS A 161 -12.54 -16.23 -7.41
C CYS A 161 -12.70 -17.33 -8.49
N CYS A 162 -12.98 -16.93 -9.73
CA CYS A 162 -13.06 -17.86 -10.86
C CYS A 162 -11.74 -18.57 -11.12
N THR A 163 -10.60 -17.85 -10.99
CA THR A 163 -9.26 -18.42 -11.16
C THR A 163 -8.99 -19.53 -10.14
N PHE A 164 -9.36 -19.32 -8.88
CA PHE A 164 -9.21 -20.33 -7.82
C PHE A 164 -10.16 -21.53 -7.98
N ARG A 165 -11.34 -21.33 -8.57
CA ARG A 165 -12.34 -22.40 -8.76
C ARG A 165 -12.09 -23.27 -9.98
N LYS A 166 -11.48 -22.74 -11.04
CA LYS A 166 -11.25 -23.48 -12.29
C LYS A 166 -10.14 -24.51 -12.13
N LYS A 167 -10.40 -25.73 -12.62
CA LYS A 167 -9.39 -26.83 -12.65
C LYS A 167 -8.26 -26.57 -13.66
N LYS A 168 -8.55 -25.87 -14.75
CA LYS A 168 -7.58 -25.44 -15.75
C LYS A 168 -7.69 -23.93 -15.89
N THR A 169 -6.65 -23.24 -15.49
CA THR A 169 -6.54 -21.77 -15.57
C THR A 169 -5.22 -21.46 -16.27
N ASP A 170 -5.24 -20.46 -17.14
CA ASP A 170 -4.03 -20.00 -17.80
C ASP A 170 -3.07 -19.32 -16.80
N LYS A 171 -1.80 -19.25 -17.20
CA LYS A 171 -0.75 -18.68 -16.33
C LYS A 171 -0.95 -17.17 -16.01
N TYR A 172 -1.56 -16.42 -16.92
CA TYR A 172 -1.76 -14.99 -16.75
C TYR A 172 -2.83 -14.69 -15.71
N SER A 173 -3.92 -15.47 -15.69
CA SER A 173 -4.95 -15.38 -14.65
C SER A 173 -4.38 -15.63 -13.25
N TRP A 174 -3.43 -16.56 -13.11
CA TRP A 174 -2.74 -16.79 -11.84
C TRP A 174 -1.84 -15.63 -11.45
N ILE A 175 -1.09 -15.05 -12.38
CA ILE A 175 -0.23 -13.89 -12.12
C ILE A 175 -1.08 -12.72 -11.62
N LEU A 176 -2.20 -12.42 -12.28
CA LEU A 176 -3.11 -11.36 -11.86
C LEU A 176 -3.72 -11.63 -10.47
N ALA A 177 -4.14 -12.87 -10.19
CA ALA A 177 -4.68 -13.22 -8.88
C ALA A 177 -3.64 -13.07 -7.77
N ILE A 178 -2.39 -13.50 -8.00
CA ILE A 178 -1.28 -13.34 -7.05
C ILE A 178 -0.96 -11.86 -6.82
N TYR A 179 -0.92 -11.05 -7.89
CA TYR A 179 -0.70 -9.61 -7.80
C TYR A 179 -1.76 -8.94 -6.89
N TRP A 180 -3.04 -9.20 -7.13
CA TRP A 180 -4.12 -8.62 -6.34
C TRP A 180 -4.12 -9.10 -4.89
N CYS A 181 -3.91 -10.38 -4.65
CA CYS A 181 -3.78 -10.91 -3.29
C CYS A 181 -2.55 -10.30 -2.58
N GLY A 182 -1.44 -10.18 -3.30
CA GLY A 182 -0.22 -9.55 -2.78
C GLY A 182 -0.42 -8.08 -2.42
N ALA A 183 -1.12 -7.32 -3.26
CA ALA A 183 -1.45 -5.92 -2.98
C ALA A 183 -2.32 -5.78 -1.71
N LEU A 184 -3.36 -6.59 -1.55
CA LEU A 184 -4.18 -6.60 -0.34
C LEU A 184 -3.34 -6.91 0.91
N VAL A 185 -2.49 -7.94 0.86
CA VAL A 185 -1.61 -8.29 1.99
C VAL A 185 -0.62 -7.17 2.29
N PHE A 186 -0.07 -6.51 1.27
CA PHE A 186 0.87 -5.42 1.43
C PHE A 186 0.27 -4.26 2.24
N TYR A 187 -0.96 -3.83 1.91
CA TYR A 187 -1.60 -2.71 2.61
C TYR A 187 -2.07 -3.03 4.03
N ILE A 188 -2.13 -4.30 4.43
CA ILE A 188 -2.34 -4.66 5.84
C ILE A 188 -1.23 -4.06 6.72
N PHE A 189 0.01 -4.05 6.24
CA PHE A 189 1.17 -3.60 7.01
C PHE A 189 1.60 -2.18 6.68
N TRP A 190 1.52 -1.77 5.41
CA TRP A 190 2.01 -0.48 4.93
C TRP A 190 1.07 0.68 5.26
N GLU A 191 1.59 1.92 5.18
CA GLU A 191 0.76 3.13 5.25
C GLU A 191 -0.33 3.11 4.17
N ALA A 192 -1.56 3.44 4.55
CA ALA A 192 -2.68 3.52 3.62
C ALA A 192 -2.79 4.92 2.99
N HIS A 193 -2.70 4.98 1.68
CA HIS A 193 -2.92 6.21 0.93
C HIS A 193 -3.73 5.93 -0.33
N PRO A 194 -4.81 6.69 -0.62
CA PRO A 194 -5.68 6.43 -1.78
C PRO A 194 -4.95 6.42 -3.14
N ARG A 195 -3.82 7.13 -3.25
CA ARG A 195 -3.00 7.16 -4.48
C ARG A 195 -2.26 5.87 -4.79
N GLN A 196 -2.05 5.03 -3.79
CA GLN A 196 -1.25 3.80 -3.95
C GLN A 196 -2.01 2.68 -4.65
N SER A 197 -3.31 2.85 -4.87
CA SER A 197 -4.17 1.88 -5.57
C SER A 197 -4.26 2.11 -7.10
N VAL A 198 -3.54 3.09 -7.64
CA VAL A 198 -3.54 3.45 -9.08
C VAL A 198 -2.31 2.94 -9.78
#